data_8a213bed99c035cfecc01bbb73159bda
#
_entry.id   8a213bed99c035cfecc01bbb73159bda
#
_cell.length_a   1.000
_cell.length_b   1.000
_cell.length_c   1.000
_cell.angle_alpha   90.00
_cell.angle_beta   90.00
_cell.angle_gamma   90.00
#
_symmetry.space_group_name_H-M   'P 1'
#
loop_
_entity.id
_entity.type
_entity.pdbx_description
1 polymer ?
#
loop_
_entity_poly.entity_id
_entity_poly.type
_entity_poly.pdbx_seq_one_letter_code
_entity_poly.pdbx_strand_id
1 'polypeptide(L)'
;KKFSKAMPVVGNFSVLGGTITDLAYIAEGWATAASISEATGKPAVFALNANNITEVIKSLKIAKPHAEFIVCADNDEAGIKGAEKAKEDHGTIYMLPPKNMDYNDLWVARGAEVVQKFLTPRRFQDSVFWADDAEPILTNNYLIKNWLGANQLSCLYGASNTGKSFLALDMSWHIATGREWNGNKVVEG
;
A
#
# COMPACT_ATOMS: atom_id res chain seq x y z
N LYS A 1 -7.98 -13.56 24.36
CA LYS A 1 -8.44 -14.94 24.05
C LYS A 1 -7.75 -15.90 25.01
N LYS A 2 -8.51 -16.80 25.66
CA LYS A 2 -7.95 -17.89 26.51
C LYS A 2 -8.12 -19.19 25.73
N PHE A 3 -7.01 -19.83 25.37
CA PHE A 3 -7.02 -21.17 24.78
C PHE A 3 -7.03 -22.23 25.86
N SER A 4 -7.54 -23.42 25.56
CA SER A 4 -7.47 -24.55 26.48
C SER A 4 -6.02 -24.88 26.81
N LYS A 5 -5.70 -25.16 28.07
CA LYS A 5 -4.33 -25.53 28.50
C LYS A 5 -3.78 -26.76 27.79
N ALA A 6 -4.64 -27.57 27.18
CA ALA A 6 -4.27 -28.81 26.49
C ALA A 6 -4.01 -28.58 24.96
N MET A 7 -4.26 -27.39 24.43
CA MET A 7 -4.02 -27.10 23.00
C MET A 7 -2.72 -26.30 22.82
N PRO A 8 -1.68 -26.89 22.22
CA PRO A 8 -0.49 -26.15 21.87
C PRO A 8 -0.87 -25.13 20.75
N VAL A 9 -0.51 -23.86 20.92
CA VAL A 9 -0.78 -22.80 19.96
C VAL A 9 0.44 -22.55 19.08
N VAL A 10 1.63 -22.71 19.64
CA VAL A 10 2.90 -22.38 18.96
C VAL A 10 3.08 -23.22 17.70
N GLY A 11 3.23 -22.56 16.56
CA GLY A 11 3.41 -23.18 15.24
C GLY A 11 2.13 -23.83 14.66
N ASN A 12 1.02 -23.87 15.41
CA ASN A 12 -0.24 -24.40 14.90
C ASN A 12 -1.06 -23.32 14.21
N PHE A 13 -1.72 -23.70 13.14
CA PHE A 13 -2.52 -22.83 12.29
C PHE A 13 -3.65 -23.61 11.61
N SER A 14 -4.53 -22.91 10.95
CA SER A 14 -5.50 -23.51 10.01
C SER A 14 -5.52 -22.72 8.70
N VAL A 15 -5.95 -23.39 7.63
CA VAL A 15 -6.01 -22.81 6.29
C VAL A 15 -7.46 -22.70 5.85
N LEU A 16 -7.83 -21.56 5.28
CA LEU A 16 -9.10 -21.30 4.65
C LEU A 16 -8.91 -21.09 3.14
N GLY A 17 -9.94 -21.34 2.34
CA GLY A 17 -9.94 -21.04 0.91
C GLY A 17 -9.14 -22.02 0.04
N GLY A 18 -8.81 -23.19 0.53
CA GLY A 18 -8.21 -24.27 -0.27
C GLY A 18 -6.77 -24.61 0.06
N THR A 19 -6.10 -25.29 -0.87
CA THR A 19 -4.74 -25.77 -0.68
C THR A 19 -3.71 -24.71 -1.06
N ILE A 20 -2.67 -24.54 -0.26
CA ILE A 20 -1.55 -23.65 -0.56
C ILE A 20 -0.70 -24.25 -1.68
N THR A 21 -0.59 -23.55 -2.80
CA THR A 21 0.22 -23.91 -3.98
C THR A 21 1.42 -22.97 -4.12
N ASP A 22 1.16 -21.73 -4.48
CA ASP A 22 2.13 -20.70 -4.87
C ASP A 22 2.17 -19.50 -3.91
N LEU A 23 1.01 -19.12 -3.37
CA LEU A 23 0.84 -17.96 -2.51
C LEU A 23 -0.19 -18.26 -1.44
N ALA A 24 0.07 -17.82 -0.19
CA ALA A 24 -0.94 -17.75 0.86
C ALA A 24 -0.78 -16.47 1.68
N TYR A 25 -1.90 -15.94 2.13
CA TYR A 25 -1.95 -14.84 3.09
C TYR A 25 -1.96 -15.38 4.52
N ILE A 26 -1.34 -14.67 5.45
CA ILE A 26 -1.31 -15.05 6.87
C ILE A 26 -1.89 -13.92 7.69
N ALA A 27 -2.93 -14.23 8.46
CA ALA A 27 -3.60 -13.30 9.36
C ALA A 27 -3.54 -13.80 10.81
N GLU A 28 -3.81 -12.92 11.77
CA GLU A 28 -3.89 -13.30 13.18
C GLU A 28 -5.13 -14.14 13.46
N GLY A 29 -6.29 -13.63 13.03
CA GLY A 29 -7.60 -14.15 13.38
C GLY A 29 -8.31 -14.86 12.24
N TRP A 30 -9.29 -15.69 12.62
CA TRP A 30 -10.11 -16.43 11.66
C TRP A 30 -10.95 -15.50 10.76
N ALA A 31 -11.60 -14.47 11.34
CA ALA A 31 -12.46 -13.56 10.58
C ALA A 31 -11.66 -12.78 9.52
N THR A 32 -10.51 -12.27 9.91
CA THR A 32 -9.58 -11.58 9.02
C THR A 32 -9.12 -12.49 7.88
N ALA A 33 -8.72 -13.75 8.19
CA ALA A 33 -8.31 -14.71 7.17
C ALA A 33 -9.47 -15.10 6.23
N ALA A 34 -10.70 -15.23 6.75
CA ALA A 34 -11.87 -15.53 5.93
C ALA A 34 -12.17 -14.39 4.92
N SER A 35 -12.17 -13.14 5.39
CA SER A 35 -12.37 -11.96 4.54
C SER A 35 -11.30 -11.83 3.46
N ILE A 36 -10.04 -12.11 3.80
CA ILE A 36 -8.93 -12.11 2.84
C ILE A 36 -9.10 -13.21 1.80
N SER A 37 -9.40 -14.43 2.22
CA SER A 37 -9.60 -15.56 1.30
C SER A 37 -10.77 -15.32 0.36
N GLU A 38 -11.89 -14.81 0.86
CA GLU A 38 -13.06 -14.48 0.06
C GLU A 38 -12.78 -13.36 -0.95
N ALA A 39 -12.08 -12.31 -0.53
CA ALA A 39 -11.74 -11.18 -1.39
C ALA A 39 -10.73 -11.53 -2.49
N THR A 40 -9.77 -12.38 -2.20
CA THR A 40 -8.65 -12.66 -3.12
C THR A 40 -8.80 -13.95 -3.91
N GLY A 41 -9.68 -14.87 -3.48
CA GLY A 41 -9.77 -16.23 -4.01
C GLY A 41 -8.52 -17.09 -3.73
N LYS A 42 -7.62 -16.65 -2.83
CA LYS A 42 -6.39 -17.34 -2.48
C LYS A 42 -6.48 -17.94 -1.07
N PRO A 43 -5.69 -18.99 -0.76
CA PRO A 43 -5.62 -19.55 0.57
C PRO A 43 -5.20 -18.50 1.61
N ALA A 44 -5.88 -18.47 2.75
CA ALA A 44 -5.51 -17.66 3.89
C ALA A 44 -5.33 -18.51 5.13
N VAL A 45 -4.24 -18.29 5.83
CA VAL A 45 -3.85 -18.97 7.06
C VAL A 45 -4.19 -18.08 8.25
N PHE A 46 -4.78 -18.60 9.30
CA PHE A 46 -4.89 -17.87 10.56
C PHE A 46 -4.00 -18.50 11.65
N ALA A 47 -3.21 -17.64 12.26
CA ALA A 47 -2.15 -17.99 13.19
C ALA A 47 -2.61 -18.01 14.66
N LEU A 48 -3.89 -17.76 14.93
CA LEU A 48 -4.52 -17.73 16.26
C LEU A 48 -4.17 -16.50 17.10
N ASN A 49 -2.97 -15.95 16.99
CA ASN A 49 -2.54 -14.69 17.61
C ASN A 49 -1.28 -14.13 16.91
N ALA A 50 -0.99 -12.83 17.11
CA ALA A 50 0.13 -12.12 16.48
C ALA A 50 1.50 -12.75 16.82
N ASN A 51 1.72 -13.17 18.06
CA ASN A 51 2.99 -13.76 18.49
C ASN A 51 3.28 -15.13 17.86
N ASN A 52 2.26 -15.80 17.32
CA ASN A 52 2.41 -17.10 16.68
C ASN A 52 2.74 -17.01 15.18
N ILE A 53 2.62 -15.84 14.57
CA ILE A 53 2.80 -15.65 13.12
C ILE A 53 4.18 -16.14 12.68
N THR A 54 5.25 -15.78 13.37
CA THR A 54 6.62 -16.19 13.05
C THR A 54 6.81 -17.71 13.05
N GLU A 55 6.29 -18.40 14.06
CA GLU A 55 6.40 -19.86 14.17
C GLU A 55 5.53 -20.57 13.10
N VAL A 56 4.37 -20.00 12.78
CA VAL A 56 3.52 -20.49 11.68
C VAL A 56 4.23 -20.38 10.34
N ILE A 57 4.88 -19.23 10.05
CA ILE A 57 5.67 -19.04 8.83
C ILE A 57 6.80 -20.06 8.73
N LYS A 58 7.51 -20.31 9.82
CA LYS A 58 8.55 -21.31 9.89
C LYS A 58 8.02 -22.71 9.52
N SER A 59 6.89 -23.10 10.11
CA SER A 59 6.23 -24.38 9.81
C SER A 59 5.77 -24.47 8.34
N LEU A 60 5.21 -23.38 7.82
CA LEU A 60 4.74 -23.29 6.44
C LEU A 60 5.89 -23.35 5.43
N LYS A 61 7.01 -22.68 5.69
CA LYS A 61 8.19 -22.72 4.82
C LYS A 61 8.83 -24.10 4.73
N ILE A 62 8.76 -24.88 5.80
CA ILE A 62 9.19 -26.29 5.80
C ILE A 62 8.25 -27.13 4.94
N ALA A 63 6.93 -26.95 5.13
CA ALA A 63 5.92 -27.75 4.42
C ALA A 63 5.73 -27.34 2.94
N LYS A 64 5.97 -26.08 2.62
CA LYS A 64 5.72 -25.45 1.31
C LYS A 64 6.88 -24.50 0.94
N PRO A 65 8.08 -25.03 0.66
CA PRO A 65 9.30 -24.23 0.49
C PRO A 65 9.28 -23.29 -0.74
N HIS A 66 8.40 -23.55 -1.71
CA HIS A 66 8.28 -22.76 -2.94
C HIS A 66 7.12 -21.77 -2.91
N ALA A 67 6.29 -21.80 -1.86
CA ALA A 67 5.18 -20.87 -1.72
C ALA A 67 5.63 -19.55 -1.11
N GLU A 68 5.05 -18.47 -1.61
CA GLU A 68 5.18 -17.13 -1.04
C GLU A 68 4.16 -16.94 0.08
N PHE A 69 4.57 -16.23 1.13
CA PHE A 69 3.72 -15.90 2.26
C PHE A 69 3.69 -14.40 2.49
N ILE A 70 2.50 -13.83 2.54
CA ILE A 70 2.27 -12.41 2.82
C ILE A 70 1.54 -12.29 4.15
N VAL A 71 2.12 -11.56 5.09
CA VAL A 71 1.51 -11.31 6.40
C VAL A 71 0.52 -10.16 6.29
N CYS A 72 -0.73 -10.41 6.59
CA CYS A 72 -1.81 -9.43 6.65
C CYS A 72 -2.06 -9.12 8.13
N ALA A 73 -1.28 -8.20 8.67
CA ALA A 73 -1.33 -7.86 10.08
C ALA A 73 -2.44 -6.84 10.37
N ASP A 74 -2.96 -6.88 11.58
CA ASP A 74 -3.84 -5.84 12.10
C ASP A 74 -3.04 -4.52 12.22
N ASN A 75 -3.63 -3.39 11.88
CA ASN A 75 -2.93 -2.11 11.94
C ASN A 75 -3.00 -1.48 13.34
N ASP A 76 -2.51 -2.25 14.30
CA ASP A 76 -2.30 -1.86 15.68
C ASP A 76 -0.85 -2.16 16.11
N GLU A 77 -0.46 -1.75 17.32
CA GLU A 77 0.92 -1.91 17.81
C GLU A 77 1.35 -3.38 17.87
N ALA A 78 0.48 -4.28 18.29
CA ALA A 78 0.77 -5.70 18.44
C ALA A 78 0.91 -6.41 17.09
N GLY A 79 0.00 -6.12 16.15
CA GLY A 79 0.02 -6.65 14.79
C GLY A 79 1.24 -6.20 14.01
N ILE A 80 1.56 -4.90 14.07
CA ILE A 80 2.74 -4.33 13.40
C ILE A 80 4.02 -4.97 13.95
N LYS A 81 4.18 -5.05 15.25
CA LYS A 81 5.35 -5.68 15.88
C LYS A 81 5.51 -7.16 15.49
N GLY A 82 4.40 -7.90 15.43
CA GLY A 82 4.40 -9.29 14.96
C GLY A 82 4.81 -9.43 13.50
N ALA A 83 4.35 -8.52 12.65
CA ALA A 83 4.66 -8.50 11.23
C ALA A 83 6.13 -8.08 10.94
N GLU A 84 6.65 -7.08 11.66
CA GLU A 84 8.05 -6.68 11.58
C GLU A 84 8.98 -7.82 11.97
N LYS A 85 8.68 -8.49 13.08
CA LYS A 85 9.44 -9.68 13.49
C LYS A 85 9.40 -10.79 12.44
N ALA A 86 8.25 -11.06 11.85
CA ALA A 86 8.12 -12.04 10.77
C ALA A 86 8.96 -11.66 9.52
N LYS A 87 9.04 -10.37 9.21
CA LYS A 87 9.89 -9.84 8.14
C LYS A 87 11.38 -10.03 8.47
N GLU A 88 11.80 -9.69 9.68
CA GLU A 88 13.19 -9.85 10.14
C GLU A 88 13.64 -11.31 10.14
N ASP A 89 12.83 -12.21 10.73
CA ASP A 89 13.19 -13.61 10.92
C ASP A 89 13.09 -14.43 9.62
N HIS A 90 12.18 -14.06 8.71
CA HIS A 90 11.84 -14.88 7.56
C HIS A 90 11.87 -14.17 6.21
N GLY A 91 12.12 -12.85 6.16
CA GLY A 91 12.11 -12.07 4.93
C GLY A 91 10.73 -11.96 4.29
N THR A 92 9.65 -12.16 5.04
CA THR A 92 8.28 -12.09 4.50
C THR A 92 7.83 -10.65 4.29
N ILE A 93 7.03 -10.43 3.25
CA ILE A 93 6.34 -9.16 3.05
C ILE A 93 5.16 -9.09 4.02
N TYR A 94 4.88 -7.91 4.56
CA TYR A 94 3.64 -7.67 5.27
C TYR A 94 2.86 -6.49 4.70
N MET A 95 1.56 -6.55 4.85
CA MET A 95 0.61 -5.53 4.41
C MET A 95 -0.29 -5.14 5.56
N LEU A 96 -0.63 -3.85 5.63
CA LEU A 96 -1.48 -3.28 6.67
C LEU A 96 -2.75 -2.69 6.04
N PRO A 97 -3.92 -2.89 6.66
CA PRO A 97 -5.14 -2.18 6.30
C PRO A 97 -5.05 -0.70 6.76
N PRO A 98 -6.05 0.13 6.55
CA PRO A 98 -6.11 1.47 7.14
C PRO A 98 -5.90 1.45 8.65
N LYS A 99 -5.39 2.56 9.20
CA LYS A 99 -5.05 2.69 10.62
C LYS A 99 -6.21 2.28 11.53
N ASN A 100 -5.90 1.51 12.57
CA ASN A 100 -6.83 0.99 13.58
C ASN A 100 -7.93 0.06 13.00
N MET A 101 -7.65 -0.62 11.91
CA MET A 101 -8.53 -1.62 11.29
C MET A 101 -7.79 -2.94 11.10
N ASP A 102 -8.55 -4.02 10.99
CA ASP A 102 -8.11 -5.26 10.39
C ASP A 102 -8.73 -5.42 8.98
N TYR A 103 -8.39 -6.48 8.25
CA TYR A 103 -8.95 -6.70 6.90
C TYR A 103 -10.40 -7.13 6.91
N ASN A 104 -10.91 -7.67 8.02
CA ASN A 104 -12.35 -7.95 8.18
C ASN A 104 -13.12 -6.64 8.37
N ASP A 105 -12.62 -5.70 9.18
CA ASP A 105 -13.20 -4.37 9.32
C ASP A 105 -13.24 -3.64 7.97
N LEU A 106 -12.15 -3.72 7.20
CA LEU A 106 -12.07 -3.13 5.87
C LEU A 106 -13.09 -3.77 4.91
N TRP A 107 -13.22 -5.09 4.95
CA TRP A 107 -14.19 -5.84 4.15
C TRP A 107 -15.64 -5.45 4.48
N VAL A 108 -15.99 -5.38 5.76
CA VAL A 108 -17.33 -4.96 6.22
C VAL A 108 -17.64 -3.52 5.82
N ALA A 109 -16.64 -2.63 5.94
CA ALA A 109 -16.83 -1.21 5.67
C ALA A 109 -16.87 -0.87 4.17
N ARG A 110 -16.11 -1.58 3.32
CA ARG A 110 -15.85 -1.18 1.92
C ARG A 110 -15.96 -2.30 0.89
N GLY A 111 -16.24 -3.52 1.30
CA GLY A 111 -16.43 -4.69 0.43
C GLY A 111 -15.15 -5.39 -0.01
N ALA A 112 -15.34 -6.55 -0.64
CA ALA A 112 -14.27 -7.46 -1.05
C ALA A 112 -13.30 -6.85 -2.06
N GLU A 113 -13.80 -6.07 -3.03
CA GLU A 113 -12.97 -5.45 -4.08
C GLU A 113 -11.90 -4.52 -3.51
N VAL A 114 -12.24 -3.77 -2.45
CA VAL A 114 -11.29 -2.87 -1.80
C VAL A 114 -10.23 -3.67 -1.07
N VAL A 115 -10.60 -4.75 -0.35
CA VAL A 115 -9.64 -5.65 0.29
C VAL A 115 -8.69 -6.27 -0.74
N GLN A 116 -9.23 -6.77 -1.85
CA GLN A 116 -8.42 -7.32 -2.95
C GLN A 116 -7.42 -6.30 -3.49
N LYS A 117 -7.86 -5.05 -3.72
CA LYS A 117 -7.00 -3.98 -4.20
C LYS A 117 -5.86 -3.64 -3.21
N PHE A 118 -6.13 -3.67 -1.90
CA PHE A 118 -5.10 -3.48 -0.87
C PHE A 118 -4.10 -4.63 -0.83
N LEU A 119 -4.54 -5.86 -1.09
CA LEU A 119 -3.72 -7.07 -1.03
C LEU A 119 -3.06 -7.45 -2.36
N THR A 120 -3.36 -6.75 -3.43
CA THR A 120 -2.64 -6.91 -4.69
C THR A 120 -1.33 -6.13 -4.61
N PRO A 121 -0.17 -6.81 -4.56
CA PRO A 121 1.11 -6.11 -4.59
C PRO A 121 1.19 -5.27 -5.87
N ARG A 122 1.43 -3.99 -5.73
CA ARG A 122 1.73 -3.16 -6.90
C ARG A 122 3.07 -3.63 -7.46
N ARG A 123 3.03 -4.35 -8.55
CA ARG A 123 4.25 -4.70 -9.27
C ARG A 123 4.82 -3.41 -9.87
N PHE A 124 6.14 -3.30 -9.88
CA PHE A 124 6.82 -2.18 -10.53
C PHE A 124 6.31 -1.99 -11.98
N GLN A 125 5.99 -3.09 -12.66
CA GLN A 125 5.40 -3.11 -14.00
C GLN A 125 4.05 -2.39 -14.10
N ASP A 126 3.23 -2.40 -13.02
CA ASP A 126 1.94 -1.71 -12.98
C ASP A 126 2.11 -0.18 -12.81
N SER A 127 3.33 0.28 -12.52
CA SER A 127 3.71 1.69 -12.39
C SER A 127 4.55 2.19 -13.58
N VAL A 128 4.86 1.33 -14.54
CA VAL A 128 5.62 1.65 -15.75
C VAL A 128 4.65 1.87 -16.90
N PHE A 129 4.58 3.10 -17.37
CA PHE A 129 3.91 3.42 -18.62
C PHE A 129 4.94 3.36 -19.75
N TRP A 130 4.68 2.54 -20.77
CA TRP A 130 5.50 2.53 -21.98
C TRP A 130 5.22 3.81 -22.78
N ALA A 131 6.22 4.32 -23.48
CA ALA A 131 6.07 5.56 -24.26
C ALA A 131 4.95 5.45 -25.31
N ASP A 132 4.73 4.25 -25.84
CA ASP A 132 3.68 3.96 -26.83
C ASP A 132 2.26 3.96 -26.22
N ASP A 133 2.13 3.73 -24.90
CA ASP A 133 0.86 3.76 -24.15
C ASP A 133 0.56 5.15 -23.58
N ALA A 134 1.52 6.09 -23.72
CA ALA A 134 1.35 7.45 -23.24
C ALA A 134 0.46 8.24 -24.19
N GLU A 135 -0.82 8.41 -23.86
CA GLU A 135 -1.67 9.36 -24.54
C GLU A 135 -1.16 10.79 -24.29
N PRO A 136 -0.87 11.57 -25.34
CA PRO A 136 -0.48 12.95 -25.14
C PRO A 136 -1.61 13.72 -24.45
N ILE A 137 -1.31 14.30 -23.29
CA ILE A 137 -2.25 15.17 -22.57
C ILE A 137 -2.40 16.45 -23.43
N LEU A 138 -3.38 16.44 -24.32
CA LEU A 138 -3.71 17.57 -25.21
C LEU A 138 -4.50 18.68 -24.48
N THR A 139 -4.84 18.48 -23.22
CA THR A 139 -5.47 19.51 -22.39
C THR A 139 -4.43 20.47 -21.88
N ASN A 140 -4.60 21.77 -22.19
CA ASN A 140 -3.74 22.87 -21.72
C ASN A 140 -3.88 23.06 -20.20
N ASN A 141 -3.36 22.14 -19.41
CA ASN A 141 -3.25 22.31 -17.97
C ASN A 141 -2.00 23.15 -17.66
N TYR A 142 -2.19 24.43 -17.48
CA TYR A 142 -1.13 25.35 -17.09
C TYR A 142 -1.58 26.23 -15.92
N LEU A 143 -0.65 26.63 -15.09
CA LEU A 143 -0.84 27.71 -14.11
C LEU A 143 -0.54 29.05 -14.76
N ILE A 144 0.56 29.16 -15.49
CA ILE A 144 0.90 30.31 -16.34
C ILE A 144 1.14 29.81 -17.75
N LYS A 145 0.34 30.27 -18.70
CA LYS A 145 0.41 29.81 -20.10
C LYS A 145 1.82 29.97 -20.66
N ASN A 146 2.34 28.96 -21.33
CA ASN A 146 3.67 28.88 -21.92
C ASN A 146 4.86 28.91 -20.91
N TRP A 147 4.62 29.02 -19.63
CA TRP A 147 5.66 29.12 -18.61
C TRP A 147 5.60 28.01 -17.56
N LEU A 148 4.46 27.80 -16.97
CA LEU A 148 4.31 26.89 -15.83
C LEU A 148 3.12 25.99 -16.03
N GLY A 149 3.38 24.68 -16.19
CA GLY A 149 2.33 23.68 -16.27
C GLY A 149 1.72 23.34 -14.91
N ALA A 150 0.45 22.98 -14.89
CA ALA A 150 -0.20 22.44 -13.70
C ALA A 150 0.19 20.97 -13.53
N ASN A 151 0.29 20.52 -12.26
CA ASN A 151 0.66 19.16 -11.89
C ASN A 151 2.02 18.67 -12.46
N GLN A 152 2.96 19.60 -12.64
CA GLN A 152 4.29 19.32 -13.17
C GLN A 152 5.37 19.80 -12.19
N LEU A 153 6.51 19.12 -12.21
CA LEU A 153 7.70 19.58 -11.51
C LEU A 153 8.41 20.62 -12.41
N SER A 154 8.59 21.82 -11.88
CA SER A 154 9.36 22.87 -12.54
C SER A 154 10.57 23.25 -11.69
N CYS A 155 11.69 23.53 -12.34
CA CYS A 155 12.93 23.89 -11.68
C CYS A 155 13.42 25.27 -12.14
N LEU A 156 13.61 26.18 -11.19
CA LEU A 156 14.21 27.49 -11.43
C LEU A 156 15.65 27.49 -10.91
N TYR A 157 16.62 27.55 -11.79
CA TYR A 157 18.04 27.50 -11.44
C TYR A 157 18.81 28.76 -11.90
N GLY A 158 19.93 29.02 -11.26
CA GLY A 158 20.81 30.15 -11.55
C GLY A 158 21.73 30.47 -10.37
N ALA A 159 22.69 31.40 -10.54
CA ALA A 159 23.62 31.81 -9.49
C ALA A 159 22.91 32.41 -8.27
N SER A 160 23.57 32.45 -7.12
CA SER A 160 23.05 33.16 -5.93
C SER A 160 22.81 34.63 -6.24
N ASN A 161 21.76 35.21 -5.60
CA ASN A 161 21.38 36.62 -5.72
C ASN A 161 20.89 37.07 -7.11
N THR A 162 20.47 36.16 -7.99
CA THR A 162 19.92 36.49 -9.32
C THR A 162 18.40 36.76 -9.30
N GLY A 163 17.78 36.90 -8.14
CA GLY A 163 16.35 37.24 -8.02
C GLY A 163 15.38 36.07 -8.19
N LYS A 164 15.87 34.80 -8.17
CA LYS A 164 15.00 33.60 -8.34
C LYS A 164 13.80 33.56 -7.37
N SER A 165 14.05 33.88 -6.11
CA SER A 165 12.99 33.87 -5.07
C SER A 165 11.95 34.97 -5.34
N PHE A 166 12.37 36.15 -5.81
CA PHE A 166 11.46 37.23 -6.18
C PHE A 166 10.60 36.85 -7.38
N LEU A 167 11.19 36.22 -8.40
CA LEU A 167 10.48 35.71 -9.56
C LEU A 167 9.44 34.63 -9.16
N ALA A 168 9.82 33.70 -8.29
CA ALA A 168 8.91 32.67 -7.78
C ALA A 168 7.74 33.26 -6.98
N LEU A 169 8.02 34.25 -6.14
CA LEU A 169 6.99 34.98 -5.39
C LEU A 169 6.04 35.77 -6.29
N ASP A 170 6.58 36.44 -7.30
CA ASP A 170 5.79 37.19 -8.27
C ASP A 170 4.85 36.27 -9.06
N MET A 171 5.36 35.14 -9.58
CA MET A 171 4.55 34.12 -10.22
C MET A 171 3.44 33.59 -9.29
N SER A 172 3.81 33.27 -8.03
CA SER A 172 2.87 32.74 -7.05
C SER A 172 1.74 33.71 -6.72
N TRP A 173 2.05 35.01 -6.61
CA TRP A 173 1.06 36.05 -6.39
C TRP A 173 0.09 36.17 -7.57
N HIS A 174 0.58 36.10 -8.79
CA HIS A 174 -0.26 36.14 -9.99
C HIS A 174 -1.17 34.90 -10.10
N ILE A 175 -0.66 33.71 -9.75
CA ILE A 175 -1.45 32.47 -9.69
C ILE A 175 -2.55 32.60 -8.63
N ALA A 176 -2.21 33.04 -7.43
CA ALA A 176 -3.17 33.18 -6.32
C ALA A 176 -4.27 34.22 -6.57
N THR A 177 -4.05 35.17 -7.46
CA THR A 177 -4.99 36.26 -7.78
C THR A 177 -5.65 36.13 -9.14
N GLY A 178 -5.30 35.12 -9.95
CA GLY A 178 -5.80 34.92 -11.32
C GLY A 178 -5.41 36.03 -12.29
N ARG A 179 -4.43 36.90 -11.96
CA ARG A 179 -4.01 38.01 -12.81
C ARG A 179 -2.98 37.58 -13.84
N GLU A 180 -3.06 38.13 -15.03
CA GLU A 180 -2.08 37.86 -16.07
C GLU A 180 -0.66 38.19 -15.62
N TRP A 181 0.28 37.30 -15.94
CA TRP A 181 1.70 37.47 -15.65
C TRP A 181 2.49 37.75 -16.94
N ASN A 182 3.10 38.91 -17.00
CA ASN A 182 3.87 39.35 -18.20
C ASN A 182 3.13 39.11 -19.52
N GLY A 183 1.84 39.43 -19.59
CA GLY A 183 0.98 39.22 -20.75
C GLY A 183 0.59 37.78 -21.02
N ASN A 184 0.93 36.84 -20.13
CA ASN A 184 0.52 35.44 -20.21
C ASN A 184 -0.70 35.17 -19.32
N LYS A 185 -1.65 34.45 -19.89
CA LYS A 185 -2.86 34.04 -19.17
C LYS A 185 -2.49 33.14 -17.98
N VAL A 186 -3.10 33.40 -16.84
CA VAL A 186 -2.94 32.66 -15.59
C VAL A 186 -4.26 32.00 -15.24
N VAL A 187 -4.18 30.77 -14.70
CA VAL A 187 -5.33 30.08 -14.10
C VAL A 187 -5.19 30.21 -12.59
N GLU A 188 -6.23 30.71 -11.94
CA GLU A 188 -6.29 30.83 -10.48
C GLU A 188 -6.18 29.45 -9.82
N GLY A 189 -5.26 29.33 -8.86
CA GLY A 189 -4.93 28.08 -8.15
C GLY A 189 -5.59 27.98 -6.80
#